data_5fd19b0b19fb11fb8af22cd73545d98b
#
_entry.id   5fd19b0b19fb11fb8af22cd73545d98b
#
_cell.length_a   1.000
_cell.length_b   1.000
_cell.length_c   1.000
_cell.angle_alpha   90.00
_cell.angle_beta   90.00
_cell.angle_gamma   90.00
#
_symmetry.space_group_name_H-M   'P 1'
#
loop_
_entity.id
_entity.type
_entity.pdbx_description
1 polymer ?
#
loop_
_entity_poly.entity_id
_entity_poly.type
_entity_poly.pdbx_seq_one_letter_code
_entity_poly.pdbx_strand_id
1 'polypeptide(L)'
;MRLLVTGACGFVGSTLIPTLLAALPGLEVVGLDNFLRDGSRGNVEPLRRLGVEVVEGDIRHEADLTGIGPVDWVLDCAAEPSVLAGVGGAGSSFGVMDHNLIGTLRVLEFCKAHGAGLVLLSTSRVYSIAPLSALAVETIDGAFCPAPGACSQTPGLSGRGIAESFSTVPPLSLYGISKRCAELVALEYADAFGFPLWINRCGVLAGAGQFGKADQGIVAYWIRAWRDRKPLRYIGFGGEGAQVRDFLHPRDLTAAIVKQFAA
;
A
#
# COMPACT_ATOMS: atom_id res chain seq x y z
N MET A 1 8.71 -10.73 20.11
CA MET A 1 8.89 -10.35 18.69
C MET A 1 8.92 -8.84 18.60
N ARG A 2 9.94 -8.28 17.95
CA ARG A 2 10.09 -6.85 17.72
C ARG A 2 9.84 -6.53 16.25
N LEU A 3 8.90 -5.60 15.97
CA LEU A 3 8.41 -5.24 14.63
C LEU A 3 8.74 -3.78 14.34
N LEU A 4 9.42 -3.52 13.22
CA LEU A 4 9.50 -2.18 12.64
C LEU A 4 8.30 -1.96 11.69
N VAL A 5 7.56 -0.87 11.90
CA VAL A 5 6.52 -0.43 10.96
C VAL A 5 6.96 0.89 10.32
N THR A 6 7.22 0.90 9.02
CA THR A 6 7.49 2.13 8.28
C THR A 6 6.18 2.81 7.87
N GLY A 7 6.15 4.14 7.79
CA GLY A 7 4.89 4.86 7.58
C GLY A 7 3.89 4.65 8.71
N ALA A 8 4.38 4.46 9.93
CA ALA A 8 3.60 4.05 11.10
C ALA A 8 2.47 5.02 11.45
N CYS A 9 2.68 6.31 11.26
CA CYS A 9 1.70 7.36 11.52
C CYS A 9 0.79 7.67 10.33
N GLY A 10 1.02 7.03 9.18
CA GLY A 10 0.11 7.04 8.05
C GLY A 10 -1.20 6.30 8.35
N PHE A 11 -2.19 6.40 7.46
CA PHE A 11 -3.49 5.75 7.63
C PHE A 11 -3.38 4.23 7.83
N VAL A 12 -2.56 3.55 7.02
CA VAL A 12 -2.43 2.09 7.06
C VAL A 12 -1.69 1.64 8.31
N GLY A 13 -0.49 2.20 8.57
CA GLY A 13 0.32 1.86 9.75
C GLY A 13 -0.42 2.10 11.05
N SER A 14 -1.02 3.28 11.22
CA SER A 14 -1.76 3.64 12.44
C SER A 14 -3.04 2.83 12.65
N THR A 15 -3.59 2.20 11.61
CA THR A 15 -4.74 1.29 11.72
C THR A 15 -4.29 -0.15 12.01
N LEU A 16 -3.18 -0.62 11.41
CA LEU A 16 -2.68 -1.98 11.59
C LEU A 16 -2.04 -2.19 12.96
N ILE A 17 -1.24 -1.25 13.44
CA ILE A 17 -0.50 -1.38 14.70
C ILE A 17 -1.40 -1.77 15.89
N PRO A 18 -2.51 -1.07 16.18
CA PRO A 18 -3.39 -1.45 17.29
C PRO A 18 -3.97 -2.85 17.16
N THR A 19 -4.29 -3.27 15.93
CA THR A 19 -4.87 -4.59 15.67
C THR A 19 -3.83 -5.72 15.75
N LEU A 20 -2.57 -5.45 15.37
CA LEU A 20 -1.46 -6.38 15.53
C LEU A 20 -1.08 -6.55 17.00
N LEU A 21 -1.02 -5.45 17.76
CA LEU A 21 -0.78 -5.49 19.21
C LEU A 21 -1.85 -6.32 19.95
N ALA A 22 -3.12 -6.20 19.54
CA ALA A 22 -4.21 -6.99 20.11
C ALA A 22 -4.15 -8.47 19.72
N ALA A 23 -3.66 -8.79 18.51
CA ALA A 23 -3.59 -10.16 17.99
C ALA A 23 -2.33 -10.91 18.43
N LEU A 24 -1.26 -10.22 18.79
CA LEU A 24 0.05 -10.79 19.11
C LEU A 24 0.53 -10.32 20.50
N PRO A 25 0.16 -11.02 21.58
CA PRO A 25 0.64 -10.70 22.93
C PRO A 25 2.17 -10.67 23.00
N GLY A 26 2.73 -9.62 23.60
CA GLY A 26 4.19 -9.44 23.70
C GLY A 26 4.87 -8.91 22.43
N LEU A 27 4.09 -8.42 21.45
CA LEU A 27 4.63 -7.71 20.30
C LEU A 27 5.18 -6.35 20.75
N GLU A 28 6.43 -6.07 20.43
CA GLU A 28 7.07 -4.75 20.57
C GLU A 28 7.08 -4.07 19.21
N VAL A 29 6.58 -2.84 19.13
CA VAL A 29 6.51 -2.10 17.87
C VAL A 29 7.34 -0.83 17.92
N VAL A 30 8.22 -0.67 16.93
CA VAL A 30 8.88 0.59 16.60
C VAL A 30 8.24 1.13 15.33
N GLY A 31 7.71 2.33 15.39
CA GLY A 31 7.11 3.02 14.24
C GLY A 31 8.03 4.11 13.70
N LEU A 32 8.43 4.03 12.43
CA LEU A 32 9.19 5.05 11.72
C LEU A 32 8.27 5.84 10.80
N ASP A 33 8.30 7.17 10.87
CA ASP A 33 7.51 8.05 9.99
C ASP A 33 8.21 9.38 9.78
N ASN A 34 8.20 9.89 8.55
CA ASN A 34 8.79 11.18 8.20
C ASN A 34 7.83 12.37 8.31
N PHE A 35 6.57 12.10 8.62
CA PHE A 35 5.48 13.07 8.77
C PHE A 35 5.22 13.98 7.57
N LEU A 36 5.64 13.56 6.37
CA LEU A 36 5.35 14.31 5.15
C LEU A 36 3.85 14.33 4.80
N ARG A 37 3.10 13.33 5.30
CA ARG A 37 1.66 13.29 5.09
C ARG A 37 0.94 14.18 6.09
N ASP A 38 0.24 15.21 5.61
CA ASP A 38 -0.56 16.09 6.45
C ASP A 38 -1.52 15.29 7.34
N GLY A 39 -1.50 15.59 8.63
CA GLY A 39 -2.32 14.92 9.64
C GLY A 39 -1.69 13.70 10.29
N SER A 40 -0.57 13.13 9.75
CA SER A 40 0.07 11.94 10.32
C SER A 40 0.61 12.18 11.73
N ARG A 41 1.09 13.39 12.06
CA ARG A 41 1.52 13.74 13.42
C ARG A 41 0.42 13.56 14.48
N GLY A 42 -0.86 13.63 14.10
CA GLY A 42 -1.98 13.36 14.99
C GLY A 42 -2.06 11.93 15.51
N ASN A 43 -1.40 10.98 14.83
CA ASN A 43 -1.37 9.58 15.21
C ASN A 43 -0.22 9.22 16.17
N VAL A 44 0.73 10.13 16.44
CA VAL A 44 1.88 9.88 17.33
C VAL A 44 1.42 9.54 18.74
N GLU A 45 0.65 10.43 19.34
CA GLU A 45 0.23 10.27 20.73
C GLU A 45 -0.71 9.05 20.95
N PRO A 46 -1.69 8.78 20.07
CA PRO A 46 -2.44 7.54 20.12
C PRO A 46 -1.58 6.28 20.09
N LEU A 47 -0.55 6.23 19.23
CA LEU A 47 0.36 5.09 19.14
C LEU A 47 1.25 4.97 20.38
N ARG A 48 1.78 6.06 20.90
CA ARG A 48 2.59 6.07 22.14
C ARG A 48 1.82 5.55 23.34
N ARG A 49 0.51 5.86 23.45
CA ARG A 49 -0.36 5.32 24.52
C ARG A 49 -0.53 3.81 24.45
N LEU A 50 -0.30 3.21 23.31
CA LEU A 50 -0.30 1.76 23.12
C LEU A 50 1.08 1.12 23.38
N GLY A 51 2.07 1.91 23.81
CA GLY A 51 3.42 1.44 24.05
C GLY A 51 4.31 1.40 22.81
N VAL A 52 3.88 2.02 21.69
CA VAL A 52 4.69 2.08 20.47
C VAL A 52 5.78 3.12 20.61
N GLU A 53 7.02 2.75 20.35
CA GLU A 53 8.13 3.68 20.16
C GLU A 53 7.97 4.37 18.80
N VAL A 54 7.69 5.68 18.76
CA VAL A 54 7.53 6.43 17.51
C VAL A 54 8.77 7.28 17.28
N VAL A 55 9.48 6.95 16.19
CA VAL A 55 10.71 7.60 15.73
C VAL A 55 10.40 8.47 14.50
N GLU A 56 10.85 9.72 14.52
CA GLU A 56 10.81 10.58 13.33
C GLU A 56 12.02 10.24 12.45
N GLY A 57 11.78 9.83 11.21
CA GLY A 57 12.83 9.48 10.26
C GLY A 57 12.25 9.06 8.90
N ASP A 58 13.10 9.01 7.92
CA ASP A 58 12.75 8.75 6.52
C ASP A 58 13.46 7.49 6.01
N ILE A 59 12.69 6.56 5.44
CA ILE A 59 13.23 5.30 4.89
C ILE A 59 14.29 5.52 3.79
N ARG A 60 14.35 6.70 3.18
CA ARG A 60 15.36 7.06 2.19
C ARG A 60 16.73 7.35 2.80
N HIS A 61 16.77 7.61 4.10
CA HIS A 61 18.00 7.91 4.83
C HIS A 61 18.47 6.71 5.62
N GLU A 62 19.63 6.18 5.27
CA GLU A 62 20.20 5.00 5.92
C GLU A 62 20.41 5.20 7.43
N ALA A 63 20.82 6.39 7.84
CA ALA A 63 21.06 6.71 9.25
C ALA A 63 19.79 6.58 10.11
N ASP A 64 18.61 6.91 9.55
CA ASP A 64 17.33 6.83 10.26
C ASP A 64 16.92 5.39 10.51
N LEU A 65 17.21 4.49 9.56
CA LEU A 65 16.98 3.03 9.70
C LEU A 65 18.00 2.40 10.64
N THR A 66 19.29 2.76 10.52
CA THR A 66 20.37 2.18 11.35
C THR A 66 20.15 2.45 12.84
N GLY A 67 19.56 3.60 13.19
CA GLY A 67 19.25 3.98 14.57
C GLY A 67 18.18 3.12 15.24
N ILE A 68 17.38 2.35 14.48
CA ILE A 68 16.29 1.50 15.01
C ILE A 68 16.85 0.29 15.77
N GLY A 69 18.00 -0.23 15.35
CA GLY A 69 18.55 -1.48 15.88
C GLY A 69 17.82 -2.73 15.39
N PRO A 70 18.20 -3.94 15.89
CA PRO A 70 17.67 -5.22 15.39
C PRO A 70 16.15 -5.36 15.59
N VAL A 71 15.48 -5.95 14.61
CA VAL A 71 14.06 -6.35 14.67
C VAL A 71 13.90 -7.74 14.06
N ASP A 72 12.81 -8.43 14.41
CA ASP A 72 12.47 -9.73 13.81
C ASP A 72 11.80 -9.57 12.46
N TRP A 73 10.98 -8.54 12.30
CA TRP A 73 10.21 -8.27 11.10
C TRP A 73 10.12 -6.76 10.78
N VAL A 74 10.00 -6.47 9.51
CA VAL A 74 9.62 -5.15 8.99
C VAL A 74 8.27 -5.25 8.29
N LEU A 75 7.32 -4.38 8.65
CA LEU A 75 6.08 -4.14 7.92
C LEU A 75 6.22 -2.80 7.18
N ASP A 76 6.45 -2.87 5.86
CA ASP A 76 6.69 -1.68 5.03
C ASP A 76 5.37 -1.09 4.53
N CYS A 77 4.88 -0.05 5.24
CA CYS A 77 3.70 0.73 4.87
C CYS A 77 4.05 2.12 4.29
N ALA A 78 5.34 2.48 4.27
CA ALA A 78 5.77 3.77 3.75
C ALA A 78 5.66 3.83 2.23
N ALA A 79 5.02 4.86 1.70
CA ALA A 79 4.96 5.09 0.26
C ALA A 79 4.50 6.52 -0.07
N GLU A 80 4.85 7.04 -1.25
CA GLU A 80 4.07 8.06 -1.94
C GLU A 80 2.97 7.35 -2.75
N PRO A 81 1.72 7.33 -2.26
CA PRO A 81 0.68 6.46 -2.81
C PRO A 81 -0.16 7.10 -3.92
N SER A 82 0.13 8.34 -4.32
CA SER A 82 -0.64 9.03 -5.35
C SER A 82 -0.31 8.50 -6.74
N VAL A 83 -1.32 8.04 -7.46
CA VAL A 83 -1.20 7.60 -8.87
C VAL A 83 -0.89 8.77 -9.81
N LEU A 84 -1.24 10.00 -9.40
CA LEU A 84 -0.98 11.23 -10.16
C LEU A 84 0.34 11.90 -9.77
N ALA A 85 1.03 11.42 -8.73
CA ALA A 85 2.32 11.96 -8.33
C ALA A 85 3.34 11.85 -9.47
N GLY A 86 4.03 12.94 -9.72
CA GLY A 86 5.04 13.04 -10.80
C GLY A 86 4.47 13.22 -12.20
N VAL A 87 3.14 13.37 -12.37
CA VAL A 87 2.47 13.60 -13.65
C VAL A 87 1.66 14.89 -13.60
N GLY A 88 1.67 15.67 -14.68
CA GLY A 88 0.82 16.86 -14.80
C GLY A 88 1.09 17.98 -13.78
N GLY A 89 2.31 18.09 -13.26
CA GLY A 89 2.69 19.10 -12.25
C GLY A 89 2.36 18.74 -10.82
N ALA A 90 1.85 17.54 -10.55
CA ALA A 90 1.58 17.04 -9.20
C ALA A 90 2.80 16.35 -8.59
N GLY A 91 3.72 17.10 -8.01
CA GLY A 91 4.95 16.56 -7.39
C GLY A 91 6.04 16.17 -8.40
N SER A 92 7.06 15.48 -7.91
CA SER A 92 8.24 15.07 -8.70
C SER A 92 8.14 13.60 -9.09
N SER A 93 8.34 13.30 -10.38
CA SER A 93 8.46 11.92 -10.87
C SER A 93 9.63 11.18 -10.22
N PHE A 94 10.76 11.86 -10.04
CA PHE A 94 11.89 11.33 -9.29
C PHE A 94 11.50 11.06 -7.84
N GLY A 95 10.75 11.95 -7.19
CA GLY A 95 10.28 11.78 -5.81
C GLY A 95 9.44 10.53 -5.60
N VAL A 96 8.62 10.12 -6.58
CA VAL A 96 7.87 8.86 -6.52
C VAL A 96 8.82 7.65 -6.50
N MET A 97 9.84 7.65 -7.37
CA MET A 97 10.84 6.58 -7.41
C MET A 97 11.71 6.59 -6.16
N ASP A 98 12.12 7.76 -5.71
CA ASP A 98 12.93 7.93 -4.51
C ASP A 98 12.23 7.37 -3.26
N HIS A 99 10.96 7.72 -3.05
CA HIS A 99 10.19 7.18 -1.92
C HIS A 99 9.93 5.68 -2.05
N ASN A 100 9.38 5.24 -3.19
CA ASN A 100 8.79 3.90 -3.29
C ASN A 100 9.81 2.83 -3.69
N LEU A 101 10.87 3.18 -4.43
CA LEU A 101 11.89 2.22 -4.85
C LEU A 101 13.17 2.37 -4.03
N ILE A 102 13.75 3.58 -3.96
CA ILE A 102 14.99 3.77 -3.20
C ILE A 102 14.75 3.59 -1.71
N GLY A 103 13.61 4.11 -1.19
CA GLY A 103 13.21 3.86 0.21
C GLY A 103 13.08 2.37 0.50
N THR A 104 12.39 1.59 -0.36
CA THR A 104 12.28 0.13 -0.19
C THR A 104 13.65 -0.55 -0.30
N LEU A 105 14.56 -0.11 -1.19
CA LEU A 105 15.94 -0.63 -1.24
C LEU A 105 16.67 -0.44 0.09
N ARG A 106 16.53 0.70 0.76
CA ARG A 106 17.10 0.93 2.10
C ARG A 106 16.49 0.00 3.14
N VAL A 107 15.18 -0.23 3.08
CA VAL A 107 14.50 -1.21 3.95
C VAL A 107 15.03 -2.62 3.71
N LEU A 108 15.29 -3.01 2.46
CA LEU A 108 15.87 -4.31 2.12
C LEU A 108 17.31 -4.46 2.65
N GLU A 109 18.14 -3.43 2.53
CA GLU A 109 19.49 -3.43 3.15
C GLU A 109 19.40 -3.55 4.68
N PHE A 110 18.42 -2.90 5.31
CA PHE A 110 18.16 -3.05 6.74
C PHE A 110 17.76 -4.49 7.09
N CYS A 111 16.83 -5.10 6.34
CA CYS A 111 16.43 -6.50 6.54
C CYS A 111 17.62 -7.44 6.40
N LYS A 112 18.42 -7.29 5.37
CA LYS A 112 19.66 -8.05 5.13
C LYS A 112 20.64 -7.93 6.31
N ALA A 113 20.86 -6.70 6.80
CA ALA A 113 21.82 -6.47 7.90
C ALA A 113 21.40 -7.13 9.22
N HIS A 114 20.09 -7.29 9.46
CA HIS A 114 19.55 -7.85 10.70
C HIS A 114 18.96 -9.26 10.56
N GLY A 115 18.91 -9.82 9.35
CA GLY A 115 18.20 -11.08 9.09
C GLY A 115 16.68 -10.98 9.32
N ALA A 116 16.14 -9.76 9.25
CA ALA A 116 14.73 -9.50 9.53
C ALA A 116 13.84 -9.91 8.35
N GLY A 117 12.69 -10.54 8.64
CA GLY A 117 11.66 -10.79 7.63
C GLY A 117 11.01 -9.49 7.15
N LEU A 118 10.48 -9.49 5.93
CA LEU A 118 9.80 -8.34 5.33
C LEU A 118 8.37 -8.68 4.92
N VAL A 119 7.41 -7.89 5.38
CA VAL A 119 6.07 -7.81 4.80
C VAL A 119 5.97 -6.49 4.02
N LEU A 120 6.04 -6.58 2.69
CA LEU A 120 5.95 -5.43 1.79
C LEU A 120 4.50 -5.19 1.37
N LEU A 121 3.93 -4.04 1.72
CA LEU A 121 2.64 -3.64 1.19
C LEU A 121 2.81 -3.08 -0.23
N SER A 122 2.43 -3.88 -1.19
CA SER A 122 2.32 -3.54 -2.59
C SER A 122 0.88 -3.15 -2.94
N THR A 123 0.53 -3.13 -4.21
CA THR A 123 -0.73 -2.56 -4.69
C THR A 123 -1.26 -3.30 -5.92
N SER A 124 -2.57 -3.32 -6.11
CA SER A 124 -3.20 -3.75 -7.36
C SER A 124 -2.83 -2.86 -8.57
N ARG A 125 -2.20 -1.70 -8.35
CA ARG A 125 -1.71 -0.82 -9.43
C ARG A 125 -0.49 -1.36 -10.18
N VAL A 126 0.08 -2.48 -9.75
CA VAL A 126 1.14 -3.20 -10.48
C VAL A 126 0.60 -3.94 -11.71
N TYR A 127 -0.71 -4.10 -11.83
CA TYR A 127 -1.31 -4.75 -13.00
C TYR A 127 -1.38 -3.81 -14.20
N SER A 128 -1.20 -4.38 -15.40
CA SER A 128 -1.15 -3.67 -16.68
C SER A 128 -2.43 -2.88 -16.97
N ILE A 129 -2.29 -1.60 -17.32
CA ILE A 129 -3.43 -0.71 -17.59
C ILE A 129 -4.13 -1.12 -18.89
N ALA A 130 -3.38 -1.40 -19.96
CA ALA A 130 -3.94 -1.66 -21.28
C ALA A 130 -4.92 -2.85 -21.30
N PRO A 131 -4.57 -4.06 -20.82
CA PRO A 131 -5.50 -5.18 -20.80
C PRO A 131 -6.68 -4.95 -19.85
N LEU A 132 -6.50 -4.24 -18.73
CA LEU A 132 -7.62 -3.88 -17.84
C LEU A 132 -8.61 -2.90 -18.50
N SER A 133 -8.07 -1.91 -19.24
CA SER A 133 -8.91 -0.93 -19.94
C SER A 133 -9.60 -1.50 -21.17
N ALA A 134 -9.05 -2.56 -21.76
CA ALA A 134 -9.60 -3.24 -22.94
C ALA A 134 -10.59 -4.37 -22.58
N LEU A 135 -10.82 -4.63 -21.29
CA LEU A 135 -11.81 -5.64 -20.88
C LEU A 135 -13.18 -5.31 -21.46
N ALA A 136 -13.76 -6.29 -22.17
CA ALA A 136 -15.16 -6.22 -22.56
C ALA A 136 -16.01 -6.29 -21.29
N VAL A 137 -16.81 -5.26 -21.05
CA VAL A 137 -17.67 -5.16 -19.88
C VAL A 137 -19.10 -4.83 -20.27
N GLU A 138 -20.04 -5.27 -19.46
CA GLU A 138 -21.46 -4.88 -19.48
C GLU A 138 -21.79 -4.14 -18.19
N THR A 139 -22.74 -3.23 -18.23
CA THR A 139 -23.25 -2.57 -17.02
C THR A 139 -24.44 -3.37 -16.50
N ILE A 140 -24.27 -4.02 -15.35
CA ILE A 140 -25.32 -4.78 -14.67
C ILE A 140 -25.53 -4.13 -13.31
N ASP A 141 -26.74 -3.73 -12.99
CA ASP A 141 -27.12 -3.07 -11.73
C ASP A 141 -26.25 -1.85 -11.40
N GLY A 142 -25.87 -1.09 -12.43
CA GLY A 142 -25.04 0.13 -12.29
C GLY A 142 -23.54 -0.11 -12.08
N ALA A 143 -23.07 -1.35 -12.22
CA ALA A 143 -21.67 -1.72 -12.09
C ALA A 143 -21.13 -2.42 -13.35
N PHE A 144 -19.85 -2.19 -13.68
CA PHE A 144 -19.17 -2.94 -14.73
C PHE A 144 -18.95 -4.39 -14.32
N CYS A 145 -19.45 -5.31 -15.11
CA CYS A 145 -19.21 -6.74 -15.02
C CYS A 145 -18.48 -7.24 -16.28
N PRO A 146 -17.58 -8.23 -16.20
CA PRO A 146 -17.00 -8.83 -17.39
C PRO A 146 -18.08 -9.37 -18.31
N ALA A 147 -18.04 -9.00 -19.59
CA ALA A 147 -18.96 -9.51 -20.60
C ALA A 147 -18.80 -11.04 -20.78
N PRO A 148 -19.82 -11.76 -21.29
CA PRO A 148 -19.72 -13.18 -21.61
C PRO A 148 -18.48 -13.49 -22.46
N GLY A 149 -17.68 -14.49 -22.03
CA GLY A 149 -16.45 -14.87 -22.72
C GLY A 149 -15.20 -14.04 -22.35
N ALA A 150 -15.32 -12.88 -21.71
CA ALA A 150 -14.16 -12.05 -21.33
C ALA A 150 -13.16 -12.80 -20.44
N CYS A 151 -13.66 -13.62 -19.50
CA CYS A 151 -12.81 -14.42 -18.61
C CYS A 151 -11.96 -15.46 -19.35
N SER A 152 -12.49 -16.09 -20.39
CA SER A 152 -11.75 -17.09 -21.19
C SER A 152 -10.73 -16.46 -22.14
N GLN A 153 -10.92 -15.21 -22.51
CA GLN A 153 -10.06 -14.47 -23.44
C GLN A 153 -8.96 -13.65 -22.75
N THR A 154 -9.07 -13.48 -21.42
CA THR A 154 -8.13 -12.63 -20.67
C THR A 154 -7.40 -13.46 -19.61
N PRO A 155 -6.13 -13.82 -19.84
CA PRO A 155 -5.33 -14.56 -18.86
C PRO A 155 -5.28 -13.84 -17.50
N GLY A 156 -5.51 -14.59 -16.42
CA GLY A 156 -5.54 -14.03 -15.07
C GLY A 156 -6.87 -13.37 -14.67
N LEU A 157 -7.90 -13.39 -15.54
CA LEU A 157 -9.27 -12.99 -15.21
C LEU A 157 -10.14 -14.24 -14.98
N SER A 158 -10.98 -14.20 -13.97
CA SER A 158 -11.94 -15.26 -13.64
C SER A 158 -13.25 -14.66 -13.15
N GLY A 159 -14.29 -15.48 -12.96
CA GLY A 159 -15.54 -15.06 -12.33
C GLY A 159 -15.40 -14.56 -10.88
N ARG A 160 -14.23 -14.78 -10.24
CA ARG A 160 -13.88 -14.27 -8.90
C ARG A 160 -13.08 -12.97 -8.94
N GLY A 161 -12.71 -12.48 -10.12
CA GLY A 161 -11.92 -11.28 -10.31
C GLY A 161 -10.55 -11.53 -10.93
N ILE A 162 -9.64 -10.61 -10.70
CA ILE A 162 -8.28 -10.57 -11.24
C ILE A 162 -7.34 -11.35 -10.31
N ALA A 163 -6.67 -12.36 -10.86
CA ALA A 163 -5.72 -13.18 -10.13
C ALA A 163 -4.32 -12.51 -10.08
N GLU A 164 -3.47 -12.98 -9.18
CA GLU A 164 -2.07 -12.52 -9.05
C GLU A 164 -1.23 -12.78 -10.31
N SER A 165 -1.63 -13.76 -11.13
CA SER A 165 -1.03 -14.08 -12.43
C SER A 165 -1.40 -13.12 -13.56
N PHE A 166 -2.28 -12.14 -13.32
CA PHE A 166 -2.62 -11.14 -14.32
C PHE A 166 -1.39 -10.34 -14.73
N SER A 167 -1.36 -9.87 -15.99
CA SER A 167 -0.23 -9.14 -16.55
C SER A 167 0.22 -7.96 -15.70
N THR A 168 1.53 -7.85 -15.49
CA THR A 168 2.21 -6.70 -14.88
C THR A 168 3.15 -5.98 -15.86
N VAL A 169 2.96 -6.22 -17.18
CA VAL A 169 3.77 -5.60 -18.25
C VAL A 169 3.41 -4.13 -18.39
N PRO A 170 4.38 -3.22 -18.44
CA PRO A 170 4.14 -1.80 -18.69
C PRO A 170 3.43 -1.53 -20.04
N PRO A 171 2.71 -0.40 -20.18
CA PRO A 171 2.73 0.75 -19.28
C PRO A 171 1.85 0.59 -18.04
N LEU A 172 2.40 1.05 -16.90
CA LEU A 172 1.74 1.22 -15.62
C LEU A 172 1.75 2.73 -15.27
N SER A 173 1.16 3.14 -14.15
CA SER A 173 1.44 4.48 -13.63
C SER A 173 2.86 4.55 -13.04
N LEU A 174 3.41 5.77 -12.83
CA LEU A 174 4.70 5.92 -12.12
C LEU A 174 4.66 5.28 -10.73
N TYR A 175 3.57 5.43 -10.02
CA TYR A 175 3.34 4.72 -8.75
C TYR A 175 3.32 3.20 -8.94
N GLY A 176 2.57 2.70 -9.93
CA GLY A 176 2.48 1.27 -10.20
C GLY A 176 3.82 0.65 -10.53
N ILE A 177 4.62 1.27 -11.41
CA ILE A 177 5.93 0.75 -11.79
C ILE A 177 6.94 0.86 -10.63
N SER A 178 6.90 1.92 -9.81
CA SER A 178 7.79 2.01 -8.65
C SER A 178 7.55 0.86 -7.65
N LYS A 179 6.29 0.52 -7.37
CA LYS A 179 5.94 -0.62 -6.51
C LYS A 179 6.26 -1.96 -7.18
N ARG A 180 6.07 -2.09 -8.51
CA ARG A 180 6.43 -3.32 -9.22
C ARG A 180 7.95 -3.56 -9.23
N CYS A 181 8.75 -2.53 -9.42
CA CYS A 181 10.21 -2.62 -9.29
C CYS A 181 10.62 -3.02 -7.86
N ALA A 182 9.99 -2.41 -6.85
CA ALA A 182 10.21 -2.78 -5.46
C ALA A 182 9.89 -4.26 -5.17
N GLU A 183 8.78 -4.81 -5.72
CA GLU A 183 8.47 -6.25 -5.63
C GLU A 183 9.58 -7.12 -6.20
N LEU A 184 10.07 -6.79 -7.42
CA LEU A 184 11.09 -7.58 -8.11
C LEU A 184 12.41 -7.56 -7.33
N VAL A 185 12.85 -6.39 -6.88
CA VAL A 185 14.08 -6.28 -6.10
C VAL A 185 13.94 -6.98 -4.74
N ALA A 186 12.79 -6.90 -4.09
CA ALA A 186 12.55 -7.58 -2.82
C ALA A 186 12.66 -9.10 -2.96
N LEU A 187 12.15 -9.69 -4.06
CA LEU A 187 12.27 -11.12 -4.36
C LEU A 187 13.72 -11.55 -4.50
N GLU A 188 14.52 -10.78 -5.28
CA GLU A 188 15.96 -11.07 -5.46
C GLU A 188 16.72 -10.95 -4.12
N TYR A 189 16.42 -9.92 -3.31
CA TYR A 189 17.07 -9.76 -2.01
C TYR A 189 16.74 -10.91 -1.05
N ALA A 190 15.47 -11.30 -0.99
CA ALA A 190 15.03 -12.37 -0.10
C ALA A 190 15.68 -13.71 -0.47
N ASP A 191 15.78 -14.02 -1.77
CA ASP A 191 16.46 -15.21 -2.28
C ASP A 191 17.97 -15.17 -2.01
N ALA A 192 18.62 -14.05 -2.38
CA ALA A 192 20.07 -13.92 -2.26
C ALA A 192 20.58 -13.88 -0.82
N PHE A 193 19.80 -13.34 0.12
CA PHE A 193 20.21 -13.12 1.51
C PHE A 193 19.44 -13.97 2.53
N GLY A 194 18.47 -14.78 2.09
CA GLY A 194 17.84 -15.82 2.89
C GLY A 194 16.91 -15.32 4.00
N PHE A 195 16.23 -14.17 3.85
CA PHE A 195 15.24 -13.70 4.81
C PHE A 195 13.80 -13.91 4.32
N PRO A 196 12.83 -14.13 5.22
CA PRO A 196 11.43 -14.34 4.84
C PRO A 196 10.82 -13.08 4.19
N LEU A 197 10.06 -13.26 3.10
CA LEU A 197 9.40 -12.18 2.37
C LEU A 197 7.94 -12.51 2.07
N TRP A 198 7.07 -11.55 2.37
CA TRP A 198 5.69 -11.54 1.92
C TRP A 198 5.38 -10.25 1.16
N ILE A 199 4.75 -10.37 -0.01
CA ILE A 199 4.33 -9.24 -0.82
C ILE A 199 2.80 -9.22 -0.90
N ASN A 200 2.16 -8.21 -0.32
CA ASN A 200 0.72 -8.06 -0.31
C ASN A 200 0.28 -7.02 -1.36
N ARG A 201 -0.29 -7.45 -2.48
CA ARG A 201 -0.87 -6.57 -3.51
C ARG A 201 -2.26 -6.13 -3.09
N CYS A 202 -2.31 -5.11 -2.24
CA CYS A 202 -3.56 -4.59 -1.69
C CYS A 202 -4.43 -3.92 -2.76
N GLY A 203 -5.74 -4.09 -2.64
CA GLY A 203 -6.75 -3.28 -3.33
C GLY A 203 -6.75 -1.83 -2.82
N VAL A 204 -7.87 -1.13 -2.97
CA VAL A 204 -8.01 0.23 -2.48
C VAL A 204 -8.17 0.22 -0.96
N LEU A 205 -7.10 0.52 -0.23
CA LEU A 205 -7.17 0.64 1.22
C LEU A 205 -8.02 1.86 1.61
N ALA A 206 -9.09 1.62 2.35
CA ALA A 206 -10.04 2.66 2.77
C ALA A 206 -10.58 2.38 4.18
N GLY A 207 -10.94 3.44 4.91
CA GLY A 207 -11.50 3.30 6.24
C GLY A 207 -11.48 4.59 7.05
N ALA A 208 -11.97 4.49 8.29
CA ALA A 208 -11.93 5.59 9.23
C ALA A 208 -10.49 6.02 9.51
N GLY A 209 -10.25 7.33 9.66
CA GLY A 209 -8.92 7.88 9.86
C GLY A 209 -8.12 8.12 8.57
N GLN A 210 -8.65 7.75 7.39
CA GLN A 210 -7.97 8.00 6.14
C GLN A 210 -7.87 9.50 5.82
N PHE A 211 -6.67 9.95 5.44
CA PHE A 211 -6.41 11.31 4.98
C PHE A 211 -6.85 11.46 3.52
N GLY A 212 -8.15 11.72 3.27
CA GLY A 212 -8.69 11.83 1.91
C GLY A 212 -8.28 13.13 1.20
N LYS A 213 -7.78 13.00 -0.02
CA LYS A 213 -7.54 14.08 -1.01
C LYS A 213 -8.32 13.77 -2.29
N ALA A 214 -8.45 14.74 -3.20
CA ALA A 214 -9.18 14.56 -4.47
C ALA A 214 -8.60 13.44 -5.34
N ASP A 215 -7.29 13.22 -5.26
CA ASP A 215 -6.52 12.23 -6.03
C ASP A 215 -6.23 10.93 -5.24
N GLN A 216 -6.56 10.91 -3.94
CA GLN A 216 -6.25 9.79 -3.07
C GLN A 216 -7.22 9.68 -1.88
N GLY A 217 -7.65 8.45 -1.55
CA GLY A 217 -8.59 8.22 -0.46
C GLY A 217 -10.00 8.64 -0.83
N ILE A 218 -10.48 8.19 -1.98
CA ILE A 218 -11.75 8.57 -2.59
C ILE A 218 -12.93 8.45 -1.62
N VAL A 219 -13.00 7.41 -0.81
CA VAL A 219 -14.12 7.20 0.14
C VAL A 219 -14.13 8.31 1.19
N ALA A 220 -12.99 8.56 1.84
CA ALA A 220 -12.89 9.62 2.85
C ALA A 220 -13.10 11.01 2.25
N TYR A 221 -12.60 11.24 1.02
CA TYR A 221 -12.81 12.48 0.29
C TYR A 221 -14.30 12.69 -0.03
N TRP A 222 -14.99 11.68 -0.53
CA TRP A 222 -16.41 11.76 -0.88
C TRP A 222 -17.29 11.96 0.34
N ILE A 223 -17.04 11.25 1.44
CA ILE A 223 -17.78 11.44 2.71
C ILE A 223 -17.66 12.89 3.19
N ARG A 224 -16.45 13.46 3.18
CA ARG A 224 -16.22 14.85 3.58
C ARG A 224 -16.90 15.84 2.63
N ALA A 225 -16.74 15.65 1.32
CA ALA A 225 -17.35 16.52 0.34
C ALA A 225 -18.88 16.52 0.45
N TRP A 226 -19.47 15.34 0.68
CA TRP A 226 -20.91 15.19 0.88
C TRP A 226 -21.39 15.88 2.17
N ARG A 227 -20.67 15.66 3.29
CA ARG A 227 -20.92 16.34 4.56
C ARG A 227 -20.85 17.87 4.40
N ASP A 228 -19.85 18.34 3.67
CA ASP A 228 -19.59 19.76 3.47
C ASP A 228 -20.40 20.34 2.29
N ARG A 229 -21.33 19.57 1.71
CA ARG A 229 -22.18 19.92 0.56
C ARG A 229 -21.40 20.43 -0.66
N LYS A 230 -20.21 19.88 -0.90
CA LYS A 230 -19.38 20.18 -2.06
C LYS A 230 -19.79 19.33 -3.25
N PRO A 231 -19.73 19.86 -4.49
CA PRO A 231 -20.06 19.08 -5.68
C PRO A 231 -19.09 17.91 -5.87
N LEU A 232 -19.65 16.75 -6.23
CA LEU A 232 -18.91 15.54 -6.58
C LEU A 232 -19.14 15.19 -8.04
N ARG A 233 -18.16 14.56 -8.68
CA ARG A 233 -18.23 14.11 -10.07
C ARG A 233 -17.69 12.70 -10.17
N TYR A 234 -18.32 11.88 -10.99
CA TYR A 234 -17.70 10.66 -11.53
C TYR A 234 -16.70 11.07 -12.62
N ILE A 235 -15.50 10.51 -12.58
CA ILE A 235 -14.41 10.84 -13.50
C ILE A 235 -13.93 9.58 -14.21
N GLY A 236 -13.77 9.65 -15.54
CA GLY A 236 -13.34 8.54 -16.39
C GLY A 236 -14.47 7.58 -16.75
N PHE A 237 -14.23 6.76 -17.76
CA PHE A 237 -15.15 5.73 -18.26
C PHE A 237 -16.59 6.24 -18.49
N GLY A 238 -16.71 7.35 -19.24
CA GLY A 238 -18.01 7.97 -19.52
C GLY A 238 -18.60 8.84 -18.41
N GLY A 239 -18.02 8.85 -17.21
CA GLY A 239 -18.54 9.62 -16.07
C GLY A 239 -19.82 9.06 -15.45
N GLU A 240 -20.16 7.80 -15.73
CA GLU A 240 -21.41 7.16 -15.28
C GLU A 240 -21.31 6.54 -13.89
N GLY A 241 -20.09 6.43 -13.33
CA GLY A 241 -19.87 5.89 -11.99
C GLY A 241 -19.93 4.35 -11.90
N ALA A 242 -20.01 3.64 -13.02
CA ALA A 242 -20.11 2.18 -13.06
C ALA A 242 -18.80 1.44 -12.73
N GLN A 243 -17.71 2.15 -12.43
CA GLN A 243 -16.40 1.56 -12.13
C GLN A 243 -16.44 0.72 -10.85
N VAL A 244 -15.93 -0.50 -10.93
CA VAL A 244 -15.73 -1.40 -9.79
C VAL A 244 -14.32 -1.23 -9.23
N ARG A 245 -14.22 -1.26 -7.90
CA ARG A 245 -12.95 -1.23 -7.17
C ARG A 245 -12.98 -2.26 -6.05
N ASP A 246 -11.85 -2.90 -5.85
CA ASP A 246 -11.60 -3.77 -4.71
C ASP A 246 -11.22 -2.92 -3.49
N PHE A 247 -12.18 -2.71 -2.58
CA PHE A 247 -11.95 -1.98 -1.33
C PHE A 247 -11.56 -2.95 -0.22
N LEU A 248 -10.48 -2.61 0.48
CA LEU A 248 -9.96 -3.38 1.60
C LEU A 248 -9.79 -2.46 2.82
N HIS A 249 -10.37 -2.85 3.96
CA HIS A 249 -10.08 -2.16 5.20
C HIS A 249 -8.75 -2.65 5.78
N PRO A 250 -7.83 -1.78 6.26
CA PRO A 250 -6.52 -2.25 6.76
C PRO A 250 -6.62 -3.30 7.88
N ARG A 251 -7.65 -3.28 8.72
CA ARG A 251 -7.86 -4.32 9.74
C ARG A 251 -7.97 -5.73 9.17
N ASP A 252 -8.49 -5.88 7.96
CA ASP A 252 -8.65 -7.19 7.33
C ASP A 252 -7.30 -7.80 6.93
N LEU A 253 -6.25 -6.96 6.78
CA LEU A 253 -4.88 -7.42 6.57
C LEU A 253 -4.27 -8.05 7.83
N THR A 254 -4.74 -7.69 9.04
CA THR A 254 -4.13 -8.15 10.29
C THR A 254 -4.05 -9.68 10.35
N ALA A 255 -5.14 -10.37 10.01
CA ALA A 255 -5.18 -11.83 10.06
C ALA A 255 -4.21 -12.49 9.05
N ALA A 256 -4.02 -11.87 7.88
CA ALA A 256 -3.05 -12.33 6.89
C ALA A 256 -1.62 -12.09 7.39
N ILE A 257 -1.32 -10.89 7.90
CA ILE A 257 0.01 -10.51 8.39
C ILE A 257 0.43 -11.39 9.59
N VAL A 258 -0.50 -11.67 10.52
CA VAL A 258 -0.23 -12.57 11.66
C VAL A 258 0.17 -13.97 11.19
N LYS A 259 -0.50 -14.51 10.16
CA LYS A 259 -0.12 -15.78 9.55
C LYS A 259 1.23 -15.72 8.84
N GLN A 260 1.53 -14.61 8.19
CA GLN A 260 2.80 -14.38 7.49
C GLN A 260 3.99 -14.34 8.46
N PHE A 261 3.81 -13.75 9.65
CA PHE A 261 4.86 -13.77 10.68
C PHE A 261 5.12 -15.15 11.27
N ALA A 262 4.17 -16.09 11.17
CA ALA A 262 4.27 -17.44 11.73
C ALA A 262 4.77 -18.49 10.71
N ALA A 263 4.86 -18.12 9.43
CA ALA A 263 5.27 -19.01 8.35
C ALA A 263 6.76 -18.93 8.05
#